data_cccd5ed488fcbc5dd42d95bf5cedba2a
#
_entry.id   cccd5ed488fcbc5dd42d95bf5cedba2a
#
_cell.length_a   1.000
_cell.length_b   1.000
_cell.length_c   1.000
_cell.angle_alpha   90.00
_cell.angle_beta   90.00
_cell.angle_gamma   90.00
#
_symmetry.space_group_name_H-M   'P 1'
#
loop_
_entity.id
_entity.type
_entity.pdbx_description
1 polymer ?
#
loop_
_entity_poly.entity_id
_entity_poly.type
_entity_poly.pdbx_seq_one_letter_code
_entity_poly.pdbx_strand_id
1 'polypeptide(L)'
;TTGAFYGYFASKEKLFDALVREKYEVFMGMYRGTQEAFTKLPPEEQVKSMGKLSGECLGRMLEYAYADLDVFRLLLCSAEGTRYENMVHDMVAEEVSATHSFARVMEGLGYEKYELDPTLEHILVSGMFSAFFEMIIHDVPYERASEYPKKLRAFYTAGWKEIMGF
;
A
#
# COMPACT_ATOMS: atom_id res chain seq x y z
N THR A 1 21.49 -11.31 -27.88
CA THR A 1 20.47 -11.69 -28.87
C THR A 1 19.27 -12.32 -28.17
N THR A 2 18.07 -12.19 -28.72
CA THR A 2 16.82 -12.77 -28.21
C THR A 2 16.95 -14.28 -27.93
N GLY A 3 17.76 -15.00 -28.73
CA GLY A 3 18.02 -16.44 -28.55
C GLY A 3 18.79 -16.78 -27.26
N ALA A 4 19.73 -15.95 -26.83
CA ALA A 4 20.45 -16.16 -25.56
C ALA A 4 19.52 -16.02 -24.34
N PHE A 5 18.53 -15.16 -24.44
CA PHE A 5 17.51 -14.93 -23.42
C PHE A 5 16.68 -16.19 -23.11
N TYR A 6 16.15 -16.84 -24.14
CA TYR A 6 15.38 -18.09 -24.01
C TYR A 6 16.20 -19.30 -23.56
N GLY A 7 17.53 -19.20 -23.55
CA GLY A 7 18.41 -20.21 -22.96
C GLY A 7 18.43 -20.19 -21.43
N TYR A 8 18.10 -19.06 -20.80
CA TYR A 8 18.14 -18.89 -19.35
C TYR A 8 16.74 -18.86 -18.70
N PHE A 9 15.72 -18.36 -19.40
CA PHE A 9 14.36 -18.26 -18.89
C PHE A 9 13.35 -18.89 -19.84
N ALA A 10 12.50 -19.77 -19.31
CA ALA A 10 11.49 -20.51 -20.08
C ALA A 10 10.39 -19.61 -20.68
N SER A 11 10.20 -18.41 -20.15
CA SER A 11 9.23 -17.40 -20.64
C SER A 11 9.57 -15.99 -20.14
N LYS A 12 8.95 -14.98 -20.76
CA LYS A 12 9.02 -13.58 -20.30
C LYS A 12 8.53 -13.47 -18.85
N GLU A 13 7.46 -14.16 -18.50
CA GLU A 13 6.89 -14.19 -17.15
C GLU A 13 7.89 -14.74 -16.12
N LYS A 14 8.63 -15.81 -16.45
CA LYS A 14 9.66 -16.37 -15.57
C LYS A 14 10.84 -15.43 -15.36
N LEU A 15 11.23 -14.69 -16.38
CA LEU A 15 12.22 -13.62 -16.20
C LEU A 15 11.67 -12.51 -15.30
N PHE A 16 10.45 -12.02 -15.59
CA PHE A 16 9.83 -10.98 -14.79
C PHE A 16 9.75 -11.40 -13.31
N ASP A 17 9.25 -12.60 -13.04
CA ASP A 17 9.18 -13.18 -11.71
C ASP A 17 10.58 -13.24 -11.02
N ALA A 18 11.62 -13.64 -11.73
CA ALA A 18 12.97 -13.67 -11.18
C ALA A 18 13.52 -12.29 -10.82
N LEU A 19 13.11 -11.25 -11.54
CA LEU A 19 13.52 -9.86 -11.28
C LEU A 19 12.79 -9.24 -10.09
N VAL A 20 11.51 -9.56 -9.90
CA VAL A 20 10.65 -8.77 -9.00
C VAL A 20 10.18 -9.52 -7.75
N ARG A 21 10.21 -10.86 -7.73
CA ARG A 21 9.60 -11.69 -6.67
C ARG A 21 10.03 -11.29 -5.27
N GLU A 22 11.33 -11.29 -5.02
CA GLU A 22 11.87 -11.01 -3.69
C GLU A 22 11.45 -9.62 -3.21
N LYS A 23 11.54 -8.62 -4.09
CA LYS A 23 11.18 -7.24 -3.77
C LYS A 23 9.69 -7.09 -3.51
N TYR A 24 8.86 -7.73 -4.32
CA TYR A 24 7.41 -7.78 -4.13
C TYR A 24 7.04 -8.43 -2.79
N GLU A 25 7.59 -9.60 -2.48
CA GLU A 25 7.27 -10.34 -1.27
C GLU A 25 7.67 -9.56 -0.01
N VAL A 26 8.84 -8.94 0.02
CA VAL A 26 9.27 -8.09 1.14
C VAL A 26 8.38 -6.86 1.26
N PHE A 27 8.08 -6.19 0.16
CA PHE A 27 7.24 -4.98 0.15
C PHE A 27 5.82 -5.27 0.65
N MET A 28 5.17 -6.31 0.12
CA MET A 28 3.84 -6.74 0.57
C MET A 28 3.87 -7.28 2.00
N GLY A 29 4.97 -7.92 2.40
CA GLY A 29 5.20 -8.36 3.77
C GLY A 29 5.26 -7.20 4.77
N MET A 30 5.89 -6.07 4.43
CA MET A 30 5.88 -4.86 5.26
C MET A 30 4.47 -4.31 5.44
N TYR A 31 3.70 -4.24 4.35
CA TYR A 31 2.32 -3.76 4.36
C TYR A 31 1.43 -4.65 5.22
N ARG A 32 1.34 -5.95 4.91
CA ARG A 32 0.50 -6.92 5.62
C ARG A 32 0.90 -7.09 7.08
N GLY A 33 2.20 -7.12 7.36
CA GLY A 33 2.71 -7.19 8.73
C GLY A 33 2.33 -5.98 9.58
N THR A 34 2.22 -4.80 8.98
CA THR A 34 1.75 -3.59 9.67
C THR A 34 0.25 -3.64 9.93
N GLN A 35 -0.57 -4.12 8.99
CA GLN A 35 -2.00 -4.35 9.19
C GLN A 35 -2.25 -5.36 10.32
N GLU A 36 -1.52 -6.47 10.31
CA GLU A 36 -1.62 -7.48 11.36
C GLU A 36 -1.18 -6.94 12.73
N ALA A 37 -0.11 -6.16 12.79
CA ALA A 37 0.33 -5.53 14.03
C ALA A 37 -0.71 -4.54 14.58
N PHE A 38 -1.35 -3.77 13.70
CA PHE A 38 -2.42 -2.84 14.09
C PHE A 38 -3.63 -3.58 14.67
N THR A 39 -4.09 -4.65 14.02
CA THR A 39 -5.26 -5.42 14.49
C THR A 39 -5.03 -6.14 15.83
N LYS A 40 -3.78 -6.40 16.21
CA LYS A 40 -3.41 -6.99 17.51
C LYS A 40 -3.37 -5.99 18.65
N LEU A 41 -3.45 -4.69 18.38
CA LEU A 41 -3.52 -3.66 19.42
C LEU A 41 -4.85 -3.75 20.19
N PRO A 42 -4.87 -3.40 21.49
CA PRO A 42 -6.12 -3.16 22.20
C PRO A 42 -7.00 -2.11 21.49
N PRO A 43 -8.34 -2.23 21.53
CA PRO A 43 -9.26 -1.34 20.83
C PRO A 43 -8.93 0.15 20.98
N GLU A 44 -8.71 0.62 22.21
CA GLU A 44 -8.41 2.03 22.49
C GLU A 44 -7.06 2.47 21.92
N GLU A 45 -6.10 1.56 21.83
CA GLU A 45 -4.80 1.84 21.22
C GLU A 45 -4.87 1.86 19.68
N GLN A 46 -5.78 1.10 19.07
CA GLN A 46 -6.03 1.20 17.63
C GLN A 46 -6.52 2.61 17.27
N VAL A 47 -7.47 3.17 18.03
CA VAL A 47 -7.98 4.53 17.82
C VAL A 47 -6.87 5.58 17.92
N LYS A 48 -6.02 5.48 18.97
CA LYS A 48 -4.90 6.42 19.17
C LYS A 48 -3.82 6.29 18.11
N SER A 49 -3.62 5.08 17.60
CA SER A 49 -2.54 4.76 16.65
C SER A 49 -2.98 4.86 15.18
N MET A 50 -4.27 5.17 14.93
CA MET A 50 -4.79 5.32 13.57
C MET A 50 -3.92 6.27 12.75
N GLY A 51 -3.54 5.83 11.56
CA GLY A 51 -2.69 6.56 10.63
C GLY A 51 -1.20 6.64 11.04
N LYS A 52 -0.83 6.42 12.32
CA LYS A 52 0.58 6.48 12.73
C LYS A 52 1.36 5.28 12.17
N LEU A 53 0.91 4.06 12.48
CA LEU A 53 1.59 2.83 12.03
C LEU A 53 1.61 2.71 10.50
N SER A 54 0.49 3.02 9.84
CA SER A 54 0.41 3.01 8.38
C SER A 54 1.34 4.06 7.75
N GLY A 55 1.42 5.26 8.31
CA GLY A 55 2.33 6.30 7.82
C GLY A 55 3.81 5.94 7.99
N GLU A 56 4.18 5.32 9.12
CA GLU A 56 5.54 4.79 9.33
C GLU A 56 5.84 3.63 8.37
N CYS A 57 4.86 2.77 8.09
CA CYS A 57 4.97 1.70 7.11
C CYS A 57 5.20 2.26 5.70
N LEU A 58 4.38 3.19 5.24
CA LEU A 58 4.54 3.83 3.93
C LEU A 58 5.92 4.50 3.79
N GLY A 59 6.45 5.11 4.86
CA GLY A 59 7.81 5.65 4.86
C GLY A 59 8.87 4.58 4.59
N ARG A 60 8.82 3.45 5.32
CA ARG A 60 9.73 2.32 5.11
C ARG A 60 9.57 1.67 3.74
N MET A 61 8.33 1.52 3.27
CA MET A 61 8.03 0.98 1.94
C MET A 61 8.60 1.87 0.84
N LEU A 62 8.51 3.21 1.01
CA LEU A 62 9.11 4.16 0.08
C LEU A 62 10.63 4.03 0.04
N GLU A 63 11.29 4.02 1.19
CA GLU A 63 12.74 3.83 1.30
C GLU A 63 13.19 2.54 0.62
N TYR A 64 12.48 1.44 0.88
CA TYR A 64 12.74 0.15 0.27
C TYR A 64 12.56 0.16 -1.26
N ALA A 65 11.51 0.81 -1.75
CA ALA A 65 11.26 0.94 -3.18
C ALA A 65 12.35 1.78 -3.89
N TYR A 66 12.80 2.86 -3.25
CA TYR A 66 13.86 3.72 -3.81
C TYR A 66 15.24 3.07 -3.80
N ALA A 67 15.47 2.07 -2.94
CA ALA A 67 16.71 1.28 -2.99
C ALA A 67 16.83 0.44 -4.28
N ASP A 68 15.69 0.11 -4.93
CA ASP A 68 15.62 -0.66 -6.18
C ASP A 68 14.52 -0.11 -7.10
N LEU A 69 14.60 1.19 -7.40
CA LEU A 69 13.56 1.96 -8.08
C LEU A 69 13.12 1.33 -9.41
N ASP A 70 14.08 0.83 -10.22
CA ASP A 70 13.80 0.21 -11.51
C ASP A 70 12.93 -1.06 -11.37
N VAL A 71 13.15 -1.85 -10.32
CA VAL A 71 12.33 -3.05 -10.04
C VAL A 71 10.91 -2.65 -9.66
N PHE A 72 10.73 -1.62 -8.85
CA PHE A 72 9.40 -1.14 -8.48
C PHE A 72 8.67 -0.47 -9.64
N ARG A 73 9.39 0.19 -10.54
CA ARG A 73 8.80 0.69 -11.79
C ARG A 73 8.37 -0.44 -12.72
N LEU A 74 9.14 -1.54 -12.80
CA LEU A 74 8.70 -2.74 -13.51
C LEU A 74 7.40 -3.29 -12.91
N LEU A 75 7.31 -3.41 -11.58
CA LEU A 75 6.11 -3.88 -10.88
C LEU A 75 4.89 -2.99 -11.15
N LEU A 76 5.08 -1.68 -11.19
CA LEU A 76 3.97 -0.72 -11.33
C LEU A 76 3.55 -0.48 -12.78
N CYS A 77 4.49 -0.56 -13.73
CA CYS A 77 4.26 -0.12 -15.10
C CYS A 77 4.30 -1.25 -16.15
N SER A 78 4.77 -2.45 -15.79
CA SER A 78 5.04 -3.52 -16.76
C SER A 78 4.57 -4.91 -16.31
N ALA A 79 3.78 -5.00 -15.24
CA ALA A 79 3.34 -6.26 -14.66
C ALA A 79 2.15 -6.90 -15.37
N GLU A 80 1.56 -6.26 -16.39
CA GLU A 80 0.41 -6.76 -17.14
C GLU A 80 0.66 -8.19 -17.67
N GLY A 81 -0.33 -9.07 -17.48
CA GLY A 81 -0.25 -10.49 -17.84
C GLY A 81 0.63 -11.33 -16.91
N THR A 82 1.09 -10.80 -15.79
CA THR A 82 1.83 -11.54 -14.76
C THR A 82 1.00 -11.65 -13.48
N ARG A 83 1.42 -12.51 -12.53
CA ARG A 83 0.79 -12.63 -11.21
C ARG A 83 0.87 -11.35 -10.36
N TYR A 84 1.62 -10.36 -10.79
CA TYR A 84 1.84 -9.10 -10.05
C TYR A 84 0.97 -7.95 -10.54
N GLU A 85 0.23 -8.13 -11.64
CA GLU A 85 -0.55 -7.06 -12.29
C GLU A 85 -1.54 -6.39 -11.35
N ASN A 86 -2.08 -7.13 -10.38
CA ASN A 86 -3.11 -6.65 -9.47
C ASN A 86 -2.56 -6.12 -8.14
N MET A 87 -1.23 -5.94 -7.98
CA MET A 87 -0.61 -5.56 -6.70
C MET A 87 -1.31 -4.37 -6.02
N VAL A 88 -1.53 -3.28 -6.74
CA VAL A 88 -2.17 -2.07 -6.18
C VAL A 88 -3.64 -2.33 -5.87
N HIS A 89 -4.35 -3.04 -6.74
CA HIS A 89 -5.75 -3.43 -6.52
C HIS A 89 -5.91 -4.31 -5.28
N ASP A 90 -5.02 -5.29 -5.10
CA ASP A 90 -5.03 -6.16 -3.92
C ASP A 90 -4.78 -5.36 -2.64
N MET A 91 -3.84 -4.41 -2.66
CA MET A 91 -3.60 -3.51 -1.53
C MET A 91 -4.83 -2.67 -1.20
N VAL A 92 -5.54 -2.16 -2.21
CA VAL A 92 -6.81 -1.42 -2.02
C VAL A 92 -7.85 -2.31 -1.36
N ALA A 93 -8.04 -3.54 -1.84
CA ALA A 93 -9.01 -4.48 -1.29
C ALA A 93 -8.67 -4.88 0.15
N GLU A 94 -7.39 -5.12 0.46
CA GLU A 94 -6.91 -5.41 1.81
C GLU A 94 -7.14 -4.20 2.76
N GLU A 95 -6.89 -2.97 2.32
CA GLU A 95 -7.11 -1.74 3.11
C GLU A 95 -8.59 -1.50 3.39
N VAL A 96 -9.48 -1.66 2.40
CA VAL A 96 -10.94 -1.57 2.59
C VAL A 96 -11.40 -2.60 3.64
N SER A 97 -10.93 -3.85 3.55
CA SER A 97 -11.24 -4.88 4.54
C SER A 97 -10.72 -4.53 5.95
N ALA A 98 -9.53 -3.96 6.04
CA ALA A 98 -8.94 -3.50 7.30
C ALA A 98 -9.74 -2.32 7.89
N THR A 99 -10.18 -1.38 7.04
CA THR A 99 -11.03 -0.24 7.42
C THR A 99 -12.34 -0.72 8.03
N HIS A 100 -13.02 -1.69 7.40
CA HIS A 100 -14.25 -2.28 7.96
C HIS A 100 -14.01 -3.02 9.29
N SER A 101 -12.84 -3.65 9.45
CA SER A 101 -12.49 -4.32 10.71
C SER A 101 -12.26 -3.30 11.82
N PHE A 102 -11.59 -2.19 11.52
CA PHE A 102 -11.39 -1.08 12.45
C PHE A 102 -12.71 -0.38 12.80
N ALA A 103 -13.60 -0.15 11.82
CA ALA A 103 -14.93 0.41 12.06
C ALA A 103 -15.73 -0.40 13.09
N ARG A 104 -15.70 -1.74 13.01
CA ARG A 104 -16.33 -2.60 14.04
C ARG A 104 -15.72 -2.42 15.43
N VAL A 105 -14.42 -2.19 15.53
CA VAL A 105 -13.75 -1.87 16.79
C VAL A 105 -14.26 -0.54 17.35
N MET A 106 -14.40 0.47 16.49
CA MET A 106 -14.93 1.79 16.85
C MET A 106 -16.37 1.70 17.37
N GLU A 107 -17.25 0.96 16.66
CA GLU A 107 -18.63 0.70 17.11
C GLU A 107 -18.65 0.04 18.50
N GLY A 108 -17.78 -0.93 18.74
CA GLY A 108 -17.63 -1.60 20.04
C GLY A 108 -17.19 -0.66 21.17
N LEU A 109 -16.53 0.44 20.85
CA LEU A 109 -16.14 1.50 21.79
C LEU A 109 -17.19 2.60 21.94
N GLY A 110 -18.34 2.50 21.23
CA GLY A 110 -19.44 3.45 21.33
C GLY A 110 -19.37 4.61 20.34
N TYR A 111 -18.50 4.57 19.36
CA TYR A 111 -18.51 5.54 18.24
C TYR A 111 -19.69 5.26 17.30
N GLU A 112 -20.07 6.28 16.51
CA GLU A 112 -21.13 6.13 15.52
C GLU A 112 -20.76 5.04 14.49
N LYS A 113 -21.81 4.37 13.99
CA LYS A 113 -21.62 3.34 12.96
C LYS A 113 -21.05 3.97 11.70
N TYR A 114 -19.94 3.42 11.23
CA TYR A 114 -19.35 3.81 9.96
C TYR A 114 -20.22 3.34 8.80
N GLU A 115 -20.72 4.30 8.03
CA GLU A 115 -21.48 4.04 6.81
C GLU A 115 -20.94 4.93 5.68
N LEU A 116 -20.25 4.32 4.75
CA LEU A 116 -19.78 4.98 3.53
C LEU A 116 -20.21 4.17 2.33
N ASP A 117 -20.58 4.84 1.24
CA ASP A 117 -20.84 4.16 -0.03
C ASP A 117 -19.58 3.36 -0.46
N PRO A 118 -19.71 2.05 -0.78
CA PRO A 118 -18.57 1.20 -1.08
C PRO A 118 -17.74 1.68 -2.28
N THR A 119 -18.38 2.37 -3.26
CA THR A 119 -17.68 2.93 -4.40
C THR A 119 -16.83 4.12 -3.98
N LEU A 120 -17.38 4.99 -3.14
CA LEU A 120 -16.64 6.14 -2.61
C LEU A 120 -15.48 5.70 -1.72
N GLU A 121 -15.69 4.70 -0.87
CA GLU A 121 -14.63 4.11 -0.04
C GLU A 121 -13.49 3.59 -0.91
N HIS A 122 -13.82 2.79 -1.94
CA HIS A 122 -12.84 2.28 -2.90
C HIS A 122 -12.07 3.41 -3.59
N ILE A 123 -12.75 4.49 -4.01
CA ILE A 123 -12.11 5.66 -4.64
C ILE A 123 -11.13 6.33 -3.69
N LEU A 124 -11.50 6.54 -2.43
CA LEU A 124 -10.65 7.20 -1.43
C LEU A 124 -9.41 6.37 -1.12
N VAL A 125 -9.56 5.06 -0.92
CA VAL A 125 -8.43 4.15 -0.68
C VAL A 125 -7.54 4.04 -1.91
N SER A 126 -8.12 3.91 -3.11
CA SER A 126 -7.36 3.91 -4.37
C SER A 126 -6.57 5.20 -4.56
N GLY A 127 -7.15 6.36 -4.23
CA GLY A 127 -6.49 7.66 -4.27
C GLY A 127 -5.26 7.72 -3.35
N MET A 128 -5.33 7.11 -2.18
CA MET A 128 -4.20 7.04 -1.24
C MET A 128 -3.03 6.25 -1.83
N PHE A 129 -3.27 5.05 -2.33
CA PHE A 129 -2.20 4.23 -2.92
C PHE A 129 -1.69 4.83 -4.23
N SER A 130 -2.57 5.38 -5.08
CA SER A 130 -2.14 6.09 -6.29
C SER A 130 -1.21 7.24 -5.94
N ALA A 131 -1.56 8.09 -4.99
CA ALA A 131 -0.70 9.20 -4.56
C ALA A 131 0.68 8.72 -4.03
N PHE A 132 0.72 7.54 -3.37
CA PHE A 132 1.96 6.94 -2.94
C PHE A 132 2.81 6.44 -4.12
N PHE A 133 2.21 5.69 -5.04
CA PHE A 133 2.95 5.10 -6.17
C PHE A 133 3.35 6.11 -7.24
N GLU A 134 2.63 7.24 -7.38
CA GLU A 134 3.01 8.34 -8.28
C GLU A 134 4.45 8.84 -8.02
N MET A 135 4.92 8.80 -6.79
CA MET A 135 6.29 9.19 -6.46
C MET A 135 7.33 8.30 -7.16
N ILE A 136 7.03 7.00 -7.27
CA ILE A 136 7.89 5.98 -7.89
C ILE A 136 7.76 6.04 -9.42
N ILE A 137 6.52 6.14 -9.92
CA ILE A 137 6.21 6.15 -11.36
C ILE A 137 6.83 7.37 -12.04
N HIS A 138 6.78 8.54 -11.38
CA HIS A 138 7.26 9.81 -11.93
C HIS A 138 8.67 10.20 -11.51
N ASP A 139 9.47 9.26 -11.02
CA ASP A 139 10.89 9.52 -10.67
C ASP A 139 11.07 10.76 -9.76
N VAL A 140 10.19 10.95 -8.80
CA VAL A 140 10.36 12.07 -7.86
C VAL A 140 11.68 11.86 -7.11
N PRO A 141 12.64 12.81 -7.09
CA PRO A 141 13.88 12.63 -6.36
C PRO A 141 13.65 12.25 -4.90
N TYR A 142 14.42 11.28 -4.37
CA TYR A 142 14.21 10.73 -3.02
C TYR A 142 14.18 11.79 -1.92
N GLU A 143 15.03 12.82 -2.03
CA GLU A 143 15.10 13.92 -1.08
C GLU A 143 13.75 14.68 -0.95
N ARG A 144 12.97 14.70 -2.03
CA ARG A 144 11.61 15.27 -2.03
C ARG A 144 10.57 14.25 -1.65
N ALA A 145 10.66 13.04 -2.23
CA ALA A 145 9.70 11.96 -2.02
C ALA A 145 9.64 11.53 -0.54
N SER A 146 10.77 11.51 0.16
CA SER A 146 10.87 11.11 1.57
C SER A 146 10.02 11.96 2.53
N GLU A 147 9.70 13.20 2.17
CA GLU A 147 8.83 14.09 2.95
C GLU A 147 7.34 13.87 2.68
N TYR A 148 6.97 13.27 1.54
CA TYR A 148 5.58 13.18 1.11
C TYR A 148 4.74 12.20 1.93
N PRO A 149 5.21 11.01 2.36
CA PRO A 149 4.42 10.09 3.18
C PRO A 149 3.87 10.74 4.45
N LYS A 150 4.67 11.62 5.09
CA LYS A 150 4.24 12.37 6.27
C LYS A 150 3.07 13.32 5.96
N LYS A 151 3.12 14.02 4.83
CA LYS A 151 2.07 14.95 4.40
C LYS A 151 0.81 14.21 3.94
N LEU A 152 0.99 13.14 3.15
CA LEU A 152 -0.10 12.26 2.71
C LEU A 152 -0.80 11.64 3.91
N ARG A 153 -0.04 11.11 4.88
CA ARG A 153 -0.60 10.58 6.12
C ARG A 153 -1.45 11.62 6.86
N ALA A 154 -0.94 12.83 7.04
CA ALA A 154 -1.69 13.90 7.73
C ALA A 154 -3.01 14.20 7.01
N PHE A 155 -2.98 14.31 5.69
CA PHE A 155 -4.14 14.58 4.84
C PHE A 155 -5.19 13.45 4.93
N TYR A 156 -4.78 12.20 4.68
CA TYR A 156 -5.70 11.06 4.71
C TYR A 156 -6.21 10.76 6.11
N THR A 157 -5.36 10.87 7.15
CA THR A 157 -5.81 10.66 8.54
C THR A 157 -6.86 11.68 8.95
N ALA A 158 -6.70 12.96 8.58
CA ALA A 158 -7.70 13.98 8.86
C ALA A 158 -9.02 13.71 8.14
N GLY A 159 -8.96 13.34 6.85
CA GLY A 159 -10.13 12.97 6.07
C GLY A 159 -10.88 11.75 6.63
N TRP A 160 -10.15 10.71 6.98
CA TRP A 160 -10.75 9.50 7.58
C TRP A 160 -11.36 9.77 8.97
N LYS A 161 -10.71 10.59 9.79
CA LYS A 161 -11.30 10.99 11.08
C LYS A 161 -12.63 11.73 10.91
N GLU A 162 -12.70 12.66 9.98
CA GLU A 162 -13.92 13.37 9.65
C GLU A 162 -15.02 12.42 9.15
N ILE A 163 -14.69 11.50 8.25
CA ILE A 163 -15.65 10.53 7.69
C ILE A 163 -16.12 9.52 8.77
N MET A 164 -15.24 9.10 9.66
CA MET A 164 -15.57 8.14 10.73
C MET A 164 -16.12 8.78 12.01
N GLY A 165 -16.18 10.10 12.10
CA GLY A 165 -16.81 10.83 13.22
C GLY A 165 -15.98 10.87 14.51
N PHE A 166 -14.62 10.95 14.43
CA PHE A 166 -13.78 11.04 15.65
C PHE A 166 -12.52 11.90 15.50
#